data_efed707d242612097fbf4a6e3c6192cd
#
_entry.id   efed707d242612097fbf4a6e3c6192cd
#
_cell.length_a   1.000
_cell.length_b   1.000
_cell.length_c   1.000
_cell.angle_alpha   90.00
_cell.angle_beta   90.00
_cell.angle_gamma   90.00
#
_symmetry.space_group_name_H-M   'P 1'
#
loop_
_entity.id
_entity.type
_entity.pdbx_description
1 polymer ?
#
loop_
_entity_poly.entity_id
_entity_poly.type
_entity_poly.pdbx_seq_one_letter_code
_entity_poly.pdbx_strand_id
1 'polypeptide(L)'
;MATENSKVIDLNVKKEDRILDFSDFQKQEIKFDIEKLQEAYHQIVKIKKFEDAGVTHFGAISLTQIPGDPDSIKGNKARGVYWTKPDKSGKEVSRDEMIDEASYSEFIKDYENTYFKEVYDVLSKKYKLGRVRILLKEPRSTLSWHRDPEPRLHIPIITNPGSIMVIDNVAKHLPADGSVWITTVSYTHLTLPTKRIV
;
A
#
# COMPACT_ATOMS: atom_id res chain seq x y z
N MET A 1 13.67 31.42 -17.43
CA MET A 1 13.68 29.98 -16.99
C MET A 1 12.99 29.95 -15.67
N ALA A 2 11.73 29.53 -15.67
CA ALA A 2 10.93 29.41 -14.45
C ALA A 2 11.27 28.06 -13.76
N THR A 3 11.80 28.17 -12.56
CA THR A 3 11.97 27.00 -11.68
C THR A 3 10.58 26.54 -11.27
N GLU A 4 10.11 25.45 -11.86
CA GLU A 4 8.93 24.74 -11.36
C GLU A 4 9.23 24.27 -9.94
N ASN A 5 8.63 24.96 -8.98
CA ASN A 5 8.51 24.46 -7.60
C ASN A 5 7.69 23.18 -7.65
N SER A 6 8.34 22.03 -7.58
CA SER A 6 7.67 20.76 -7.38
C SER A 6 6.99 20.78 -6.01
N LYS A 7 5.72 21.13 -5.97
CA LYS A 7 4.93 21.05 -4.75
C LYS A 7 4.88 19.60 -4.30
N VAL A 8 5.34 19.35 -3.09
CA VAL A 8 5.16 18.03 -2.45
C VAL A 8 3.66 17.79 -2.30
N ILE A 9 3.18 16.70 -2.87
CA ILE A 9 1.77 16.31 -2.78
C ILE A 9 1.54 15.68 -1.41
N ASP A 10 0.74 16.31 -0.58
CA ASP A 10 0.32 15.74 0.72
C ASP A 10 -0.82 14.74 0.47
N LEU A 11 -0.49 13.46 0.56
CA LEU A 11 -1.44 12.37 0.41
C LEU A 11 -2.36 12.16 1.64
N ASN A 12 -2.13 12.88 2.74
CA ASN A 12 -2.98 12.82 3.93
C ASN A 12 -4.20 13.75 3.85
N VAL A 13 -4.27 14.62 2.84
CA VAL A 13 -5.43 15.49 2.62
C VAL A 13 -6.61 14.66 2.12
N LYS A 14 -7.79 14.83 2.73
CA LYS A 14 -9.02 14.14 2.30
C LYS A 14 -9.35 14.47 0.85
N LYS A 15 -9.98 13.54 0.12
CA LYS A 15 -10.29 13.70 -1.31
C LYS A 15 -11.15 14.95 -1.58
N GLU A 16 -12.13 15.22 -0.74
CA GLU A 16 -13.03 16.37 -0.83
C GLU A 16 -12.30 17.73 -0.70
N ASP A 17 -11.13 17.74 -0.05
CA ASP A 17 -10.33 18.94 0.16
C ASP A 17 -9.23 19.11 -0.92
N ARG A 18 -9.15 18.18 -1.88
CA ARG A 18 -8.15 18.23 -2.95
C ARG A 18 -8.70 18.95 -4.16
N ILE A 19 -7.97 19.97 -4.59
CA ILE A 19 -8.27 20.73 -5.82
C ILE A 19 -7.86 19.92 -7.08
N LEU A 20 -7.42 18.68 -6.94
CA LEU A 20 -6.90 17.87 -8.04
C LEU A 20 -7.99 16.90 -8.51
N ASP A 21 -8.33 17.00 -9.79
CA ASP A 21 -9.21 16.04 -10.48
C ASP A 21 -8.43 14.74 -10.74
N PHE A 22 -8.46 13.83 -9.76
CA PHE A 22 -7.80 12.55 -9.86
C PHE A 22 -8.77 11.48 -10.34
N SER A 23 -8.44 10.84 -11.45
CA SER A 23 -9.00 9.52 -11.75
C SER A 23 -8.57 8.55 -10.64
N ASP A 24 -9.42 7.57 -10.31
CA ASP A 24 -9.17 6.62 -9.21
C ASP A 24 -7.89 5.79 -9.38
N PHE A 25 -7.36 5.72 -10.60
CA PHE A 25 -6.09 5.07 -10.92
C PHE A 25 -5.20 6.03 -11.70
N GLN A 26 -4.12 6.50 -11.09
CA GLN A 26 -3.15 7.36 -11.75
C GLN A 26 -1.78 6.68 -11.88
N LYS A 27 -1.38 6.40 -13.11
CA LYS A 27 -0.01 6.00 -13.38
C LYS A 27 0.91 7.21 -13.26
N GLN A 28 1.97 7.07 -12.49
CA GLN A 28 2.99 8.10 -12.31
C GLN A 28 4.07 7.97 -13.40
N GLU A 29 4.78 9.07 -13.66
CA GLU A 29 5.92 9.07 -14.58
C GLU A 29 7.12 8.30 -14.04
N ILE A 30 7.23 8.20 -12.70
CA ILE A 30 8.29 7.44 -12.03
C ILE A 30 8.12 5.96 -12.34
N LYS A 31 9.21 5.33 -12.73
CA LYS A 31 9.29 3.89 -12.97
C LYS A 31 10.56 3.33 -12.34
N PHE A 32 10.45 2.19 -11.69
CA PHE A 32 11.55 1.48 -11.05
C PHE A 32 11.93 0.22 -11.83
N ASP A 33 13.14 -0.27 -11.57
CA ASP A 33 13.62 -1.52 -12.13
C ASP A 33 12.89 -2.71 -11.48
N ILE A 34 12.10 -3.43 -12.28
CA ILE A 34 11.29 -4.54 -11.77
C ILE A 34 12.14 -5.73 -11.31
N GLU A 35 13.26 -6.01 -11.96
CA GLU A 35 14.14 -7.11 -11.59
C GLU A 35 14.79 -6.85 -10.24
N LYS A 36 15.26 -5.62 -10.01
CA LYS A 36 15.80 -5.20 -8.70
C LYS A 36 14.73 -5.21 -7.61
N LEU A 37 13.48 -4.83 -7.92
CA LEU A 37 12.37 -4.93 -6.96
C LEU A 37 12.10 -6.37 -6.56
N GLN A 38 12.10 -7.29 -7.52
CA GLN A 38 11.91 -8.72 -7.27
C GLN A 38 13.09 -9.32 -6.49
N GLU A 39 14.31 -8.94 -6.81
CA GLU A 39 15.48 -9.35 -6.04
C GLU A 39 15.41 -8.86 -4.59
N ALA A 40 15.11 -7.58 -4.36
CA ALA A 40 14.95 -7.02 -3.03
C ALA A 40 13.82 -7.69 -2.26
N TYR A 41 12.70 -8.02 -2.91
CA TYR A 41 11.63 -8.82 -2.33
C TYR A 41 12.15 -10.19 -1.85
N HIS A 42 12.88 -10.91 -2.70
CA HIS A 42 13.43 -12.20 -2.34
C HIS A 42 14.49 -12.14 -1.23
N GLN A 43 15.24 -11.03 -1.14
CA GLN A 43 16.16 -10.80 -0.02
C GLN A 43 15.40 -10.67 1.30
N ILE A 44 14.34 -9.85 1.32
CA ILE A 44 13.57 -9.59 2.55
C ILE A 44 12.82 -10.83 3.03
N VAL A 45 12.15 -11.57 2.15
CA VAL A 45 11.37 -12.74 2.57
C VAL A 45 12.21 -13.92 3.07
N LYS A 46 13.53 -13.90 2.82
CA LYS A 46 14.48 -14.86 3.42
C LYS A 46 14.74 -14.58 4.90
N ILE A 47 14.67 -13.31 5.31
CA ILE A 47 15.03 -12.87 6.67
C ILE A 47 13.82 -12.50 7.52
N LYS A 48 12.69 -12.16 6.89
CA LYS A 48 11.46 -11.76 7.58
C LYS A 48 10.26 -12.51 7.04
N LYS A 49 9.48 -13.08 7.93
CA LYS A 49 8.18 -13.68 7.59
C LYS A 49 7.12 -12.59 7.53
N PHE A 50 6.11 -12.83 6.70
CA PHE A 50 4.92 -11.99 6.68
C PHE A 50 4.19 -12.08 8.02
N GLU A 51 3.79 -10.92 8.53
CA GLU A 51 2.82 -10.84 9.62
C GLU A 51 1.46 -11.24 9.06
N ASP A 52 0.95 -12.35 9.56
CA ASP A 52 -0.32 -12.95 9.15
C ASP A 52 -1.24 -13.07 10.38
N ALA A 53 -2.52 -12.82 10.22
CA ALA A 53 -3.51 -13.05 11.27
C ALA A 53 -4.05 -14.49 11.27
N GLY A 54 -3.52 -15.36 10.43
CA GLY A 54 -3.95 -16.76 10.34
C GLY A 54 -5.33 -16.99 9.72
N VAL A 55 -6.02 -15.93 9.27
CA VAL A 55 -7.42 -16.03 8.82
C VAL A 55 -7.70 -15.34 7.48
N THR A 56 -6.78 -14.60 6.89
CA THR A 56 -7.16 -13.64 5.86
C THR A 56 -6.45 -13.76 4.52
N HIS A 57 -5.60 -14.73 4.30
CA HIS A 57 -4.81 -14.84 3.07
C HIS A 57 -4.15 -13.50 2.66
N PHE A 58 -3.80 -12.71 3.68
CA PHE A 58 -3.23 -11.38 3.54
C PHE A 58 -2.12 -11.18 4.56
N GLY A 59 -0.90 -11.05 4.07
CA GLY A 59 0.28 -10.84 4.89
C GLY A 59 0.92 -9.48 4.63
N ALA A 60 1.68 -8.99 5.60
CA ALA A 60 2.44 -7.75 5.48
C ALA A 60 3.85 -7.87 6.07
N ILE A 61 4.81 -7.23 5.41
CA ILE A 61 6.13 -6.91 5.98
C ILE A 61 6.27 -5.40 5.94
N SER A 62 6.43 -4.76 7.10
CA SER A 62 6.67 -3.33 7.16
C SER A 62 8.07 -2.99 6.69
N LEU A 63 8.22 -1.95 5.88
CA LEU A 63 9.49 -1.34 5.49
C LEU A 63 9.79 -0.07 6.29
N THR A 64 8.76 0.52 6.90
CA THR A 64 8.88 1.64 7.82
C THR A 64 8.30 1.29 9.18
N GLN A 65 8.73 2.00 10.21
CA GLN A 65 8.29 1.84 11.60
C GLN A 65 8.02 3.19 12.27
N ILE A 66 7.33 3.14 13.40
CA ILE A 66 7.21 4.30 14.30
C ILE A 66 8.52 4.41 15.08
N PRO A 67 9.21 5.57 15.08
CA PRO A 67 10.43 5.75 15.84
C PRO A 67 10.27 5.36 17.31
N GLY A 68 11.14 4.46 17.80
CA GLY A 68 11.10 4.01 19.18
C GLY A 68 10.02 2.98 19.54
N ASP A 69 9.14 2.58 18.60
CA ASP A 69 8.13 1.53 18.82
C ASP A 69 8.44 0.28 17.97
N PRO A 70 9.18 -0.71 18.49
CA PRO A 70 9.48 -1.95 17.76
C PRO A 70 8.25 -2.85 17.56
N ASP A 71 7.14 -2.59 18.23
CA ASP A 71 5.89 -3.32 18.05
C ASP A 71 5.04 -2.74 16.93
N SER A 72 5.38 -1.57 16.41
CA SER A 72 4.68 -0.94 15.28
C SER A 72 4.68 -1.78 14.00
N ILE A 73 5.62 -2.72 13.87
CA ILE A 73 5.79 -3.59 12.71
C ILE A 73 5.22 -5.01 12.91
N LYS A 74 4.39 -5.22 13.94
CA LYS A 74 3.83 -6.55 14.27
C LYS A 74 2.31 -6.58 14.13
N GLY A 75 1.79 -7.75 13.80
CA GLY A 75 0.36 -8.05 13.78
C GLY A 75 -0.47 -7.02 13.01
N ASN A 76 -1.52 -6.52 13.63
CA ASN A 76 -2.42 -5.54 13.00
C ASN A 76 -1.76 -4.19 12.72
N LYS A 77 -0.75 -3.79 13.47
CA LYS A 77 0.01 -2.56 13.20
C LYS A 77 0.78 -2.68 11.87
N ALA A 78 1.32 -3.86 11.55
CA ALA A 78 1.94 -4.12 10.25
C ALA A 78 0.91 -4.30 9.14
N ARG A 79 -0.10 -5.13 9.35
CA ARG A 79 -1.12 -5.46 8.35
C ARG A 79 -2.08 -4.32 8.06
N GLY A 80 -2.45 -3.58 9.07
CA GLY A 80 -3.53 -2.62 9.04
C GLY A 80 -4.86 -3.21 9.49
N VAL A 81 -5.79 -2.32 9.77
CA VAL A 81 -7.17 -2.64 10.12
C VAL A 81 -8.10 -1.78 9.29
N TYR A 82 -9.29 -2.27 8.99
CA TYR A 82 -10.31 -1.44 8.37
C TYR A 82 -10.76 -0.33 9.33
N TRP A 83 -11.18 0.79 8.79
CA TRP A 83 -11.64 1.93 9.55
C TRP A 83 -12.92 1.65 10.30
N THR A 84 -13.72 0.74 9.78
CA THR A 84 -14.97 0.31 10.40
C THR A 84 -14.91 -1.15 10.83
N LYS A 85 -15.82 -1.52 11.71
CA LYS A 85 -16.09 -2.90 12.13
C LYS A 85 -17.59 -3.06 12.30
N PRO A 86 -18.18 -4.24 12.09
CA PRO A 86 -19.56 -4.48 12.47
C PRO A 86 -19.71 -4.46 14.00
N ASP A 87 -20.75 -3.81 14.49
CA ASP A 87 -21.19 -3.92 15.87
C ASP A 87 -22.00 -5.22 16.13
N LYS A 88 -22.53 -5.37 17.33
CA LYS A 88 -23.34 -6.58 17.69
C LYS A 88 -24.62 -6.74 16.86
N SER A 89 -25.10 -5.67 16.22
CA SER A 89 -26.27 -5.68 15.35
C SER A 89 -25.91 -5.90 13.86
N GLY A 90 -24.62 -5.99 13.54
CA GLY A 90 -24.11 -6.05 12.17
C GLY A 90 -24.01 -4.71 11.45
N LYS A 91 -24.25 -3.59 12.16
CA LYS A 91 -24.10 -2.25 11.61
C LYS A 91 -22.63 -1.83 11.64
N GLU A 92 -22.14 -1.28 10.51
CA GLU A 92 -20.78 -0.74 10.42
C GLU A 92 -20.63 0.50 11.33
N VAL A 93 -19.68 0.41 12.24
CA VAL A 93 -19.30 1.51 13.16
C VAL A 93 -17.81 1.76 13.09
N SER A 94 -17.39 2.99 13.38
CA SER A 94 -15.98 3.36 13.44
C SER A 94 -15.24 2.55 14.52
N ARG A 95 -13.95 2.30 14.28
CA ARG A 95 -13.07 1.74 15.31
C ARG A 95 -12.61 2.84 16.26
N ASP A 96 -12.43 2.47 17.52
CA ASP A 96 -11.91 3.39 18.54
C ASP A 96 -10.41 3.64 18.39
N GLU A 97 -9.68 2.59 17.92
CA GLU A 97 -8.25 2.67 17.69
C GLU A 97 -7.95 2.65 16.19
N MET A 98 -7.34 3.71 15.71
CA MET A 98 -6.89 3.84 14.33
C MET A 98 -5.36 3.90 14.29
N ILE A 99 -4.81 3.36 13.19
CA ILE A 99 -3.38 3.45 12.95
C ILE A 99 -3.09 4.80 12.28
N ASP A 100 -2.27 5.61 12.91
CA ASP A 100 -1.73 6.81 12.28
C ASP A 100 -0.64 6.40 11.29
N GLU A 101 -1.00 6.35 10.02
CA GLU A 101 -0.10 5.97 8.93
C GLU A 101 1.10 6.94 8.82
N ALA A 102 0.90 8.22 9.15
CA ALA A 102 1.95 9.25 9.04
C ALA A 102 3.04 9.13 10.11
N SER A 103 2.75 8.45 11.22
CA SER A 103 3.73 8.23 12.30
C SER A 103 4.85 7.25 11.93
N TYR A 104 4.68 6.46 10.86
CA TYR A 104 5.67 5.49 10.37
C TYR A 104 6.77 6.18 9.55
N SER A 105 7.57 7.02 10.18
CA SER A 105 8.52 7.92 9.53
C SER A 105 9.94 7.39 9.42
N GLU A 106 10.25 6.25 10.06
CA GLU A 106 11.59 5.66 10.07
C GLU A 106 11.65 4.43 9.16
N PHE A 107 12.58 4.42 8.18
CA PHE A 107 12.84 3.24 7.37
C PHE A 107 13.61 2.19 8.20
N ILE A 108 13.20 0.92 8.12
CA ILE A 108 13.78 -0.15 8.94
C ILE A 108 15.22 -0.43 8.51
N LYS A 109 16.14 -0.32 9.45
CA LYS A 109 17.58 -0.42 9.23
C LYS A 109 18.03 -1.73 8.57
N ASP A 110 17.38 -2.83 8.91
CA ASP A 110 17.71 -4.15 8.35
C ASP A 110 17.52 -4.24 6.82
N TYR A 111 16.77 -3.31 6.23
CA TYR A 111 16.46 -3.27 4.80
C TYR A 111 17.14 -2.13 4.05
N GLU A 112 17.99 -1.35 4.71
CA GLU A 112 18.68 -0.19 4.09
C GLU A 112 19.59 -0.58 2.91
N ASN A 113 20.12 -1.80 2.92
CA ASN A 113 20.96 -2.31 1.83
C ASN A 113 20.17 -2.99 0.70
N THR A 114 18.83 -2.85 0.68
CA THR A 114 18.00 -3.37 -0.39
C THR A 114 17.56 -2.26 -1.34
N TYR A 115 17.14 -2.63 -2.56
CA TYR A 115 16.62 -1.67 -3.53
C TYR A 115 15.37 -0.92 -3.04
N PHE A 116 14.65 -1.46 -2.05
CA PHE A 116 13.52 -0.76 -1.44
C PHE A 116 13.91 0.54 -0.73
N LYS A 117 15.14 0.65 -0.21
CA LYS A 117 15.63 1.91 0.37
C LYS A 117 15.78 2.98 -0.71
N GLU A 118 16.35 2.64 -1.86
CA GLU A 118 16.46 3.55 -3.00
C GLU A 118 15.07 4.01 -3.48
N VAL A 119 14.12 3.07 -3.62
CA VAL A 119 12.73 3.37 -3.98
C VAL A 119 12.08 4.33 -2.97
N TYR A 120 12.25 4.06 -1.67
CA TYR A 120 11.76 4.92 -0.59
C TYR A 120 12.34 6.33 -0.69
N ASP A 121 13.65 6.46 -0.90
CA ASP A 121 14.34 7.76 -0.97
C ASP A 121 13.92 8.58 -2.20
N VAL A 122 13.66 7.92 -3.32
CA VAL A 122 13.14 8.58 -4.52
C VAL A 122 11.71 9.08 -4.29
N LEU A 123 10.85 8.22 -3.74
CA LEU A 123 9.44 8.56 -3.52
C LEU A 123 9.26 9.61 -2.42
N SER A 124 10.05 9.57 -1.35
CA SER A 124 9.97 10.53 -0.24
C SER A 124 10.35 11.96 -0.64
N LYS A 125 11.10 12.14 -1.74
CA LYS A 125 11.37 13.46 -2.31
C LYS A 125 10.15 14.09 -2.99
N LYS A 126 9.20 13.27 -3.42
CA LYS A 126 7.99 13.71 -4.14
C LYS A 126 6.73 13.64 -3.30
N TYR A 127 6.65 12.68 -2.39
CA TYR A 127 5.47 12.39 -1.58
C TYR A 127 5.81 12.37 -0.11
N LYS A 128 4.88 12.85 0.73
CA LYS A 128 4.94 12.63 2.17
C LYS A 128 4.52 11.20 2.43
N LEU A 129 5.48 10.31 2.57
CA LEU A 129 5.23 8.90 2.83
C LEU A 129 4.91 8.68 4.31
N GLY A 130 3.97 7.78 4.55
CA GLY A 130 3.69 7.23 5.86
C GLY A 130 4.16 5.77 5.93
N ARG A 131 3.25 4.87 6.32
CA ARG A 131 3.55 3.45 6.45
C ARG A 131 3.79 2.78 5.09
N VAL A 132 5.01 2.32 4.86
CA VAL A 132 5.42 1.59 3.65
C VAL A 132 5.54 0.11 3.96
N ARG A 133 4.94 -0.75 3.11
CA ARG A 133 4.85 -2.19 3.36
C ARG A 133 4.98 -3.00 2.08
N ILE A 134 5.50 -4.21 2.22
CA ILE A 134 5.28 -5.28 1.23
C ILE A 134 4.00 -6.00 1.65
N LEU A 135 3.03 -6.06 0.77
CA LEU A 135 1.76 -6.73 1.00
C LEU A 135 1.68 -7.99 0.15
N LEU A 136 1.35 -9.10 0.79
CA LEU A 136 1.09 -10.37 0.12
C LEU A 136 -0.42 -10.59 0.06
N LYS A 137 -0.93 -10.83 -1.14
CA LYS A 137 -2.29 -11.28 -1.37
C LYS A 137 -2.23 -12.67 -2.01
N GLU A 138 -2.78 -13.66 -1.32
CA GLU A 138 -2.75 -15.02 -1.82
C GLU A 138 -3.72 -15.25 -2.99
N PRO A 139 -3.45 -16.23 -3.85
CA PRO A 139 -4.36 -16.61 -4.92
C PRO A 139 -5.75 -16.99 -4.38
N ARG A 140 -6.79 -16.72 -5.15
CA ARG A 140 -8.18 -17.04 -4.80
C ARG A 140 -8.68 -16.36 -3.52
N SER A 141 -8.10 -15.23 -3.18
CA SER A 141 -8.52 -14.45 -2.03
C SER A 141 -8.82 -13.01 -2.45
N THR A 142 -9.73 -12.39 -1.72
CA THR A 142 -10.11 -11.01 -1.94
C THR A 142 -10.18 -10.27 -0.61
N LEU A 143 -9.86 -8.99 -0.63
CA LEU A 143 -10.21 -8.10 0.47
C LEU A 143 -11.70 -7.78 0.37
N SER A 144 -12.35 -7.64 1.52
CA SER A 144 -13.72 -7.15 1.55
C SER A 144 -13.78 -5.70 1.04
N TRP A 145 -14.97 -5.27 0.67
CA TRP A 145 -15.24 -3.89 0.35
C TRP A 145 -14.86 -3.01 1.54
N HIS A 146 -14.05 -2.00 1.31
CA HIS A 146 -13.60 -1.09 2.35
C HIS A 146 -13.22 0.25 1.74
N ARG A 147 -13.05 1.23 2.57
CA ARG A 147 -12.61 2.57 2.22
C ARG A 147 -11.22 2.80 2.79
N ASP A 148 -10.33 3.34 1.96
CA ASP A 148 -9.05 3.89 2.40
C ASP A 148 -9.19 5.41 2.50
N PRO A 149 -8.92 6.02 3.66
CA PRO A 149 -9.07 7.47 3.83
C PRO A 149 -7.95 8.25 3.15
N GLU A 150 -6.77 7.66 3.02
CA GLU A 150 -5.63 8.26 2.35
C GLU A 150 -5.39 7.61 0.98
N PRO A 151 -4.85 8.37 0.01
CA PRO A 151 -4.35 7.79 -1.23
C PRO A 151 -3.26 6.75 -0.96
N ARG A 152 -3.21 5.75 -1.82
CA ARG A 152 -2.23 4.68 -1.73
C ARG A 152 -1.30 4.72 -2.94
N LEU A 153 0.02 4.59 -2.69
CA LEU A 153 0.99 4.28 -3.73
C LEU A 153 1.13 2.77 -3.86
N HIS A 154 1.04 2.28 -5.09
CA HIS A 154 1.19 0.87 -5.42
C HIS A 154 2.32 0.68 -6.42
N ILE A 155 3.20 -0.28 -6.12
CA ILE A 155 4.23 -0.78 -7.03
C ILE A 155 4.10 -2.30 -7.05
N PRO A 156 3.39 -2.88 -8.02
CA PRO A 156 3.29 -4.33 -8.11
C PRO A 156 4.64 -4.96 -8.39
N ILE A 157 5.04 -5.95 -7.58
CA ILE A 157 6.34 -6.63 -7.70
C ILE A 157 6.16 -7.99 -8.37
N ILE A 158 5.15 -8.73 -7.97
CA ILE A 158 4.76 -10.02 -8.54
C ILE A 158 3.25 -10.02 -8.68
N THR A 159 2.75 -10.25 -9.87
CA THR A 159 1.31 -10.28 -10.15
C THR A 159 1.01 -11.15 -11.37
N ASN A 160 -0.27 -11.28 -11.70
CA ASN A 160 -0.73 -11.94 -12.94
C ASN A 160 -1.97 -11.22 -13.48
N PRO A 161 -2.37 -11.42 -14.74
CA PRO A 161 -3.47 -10.72 -15.38
C PRO A 161 -4.83 -10.86 -14.69
N GLY A 162 -5.01 -11.91 -13.88
CA GLY A 162 -6.24 -12.11 -13.10
C GLY A 162 -6.25 -11.37 -11.75
N SER A 163 -5.16 -10.70 -11.37
CA SER A 163 -5.12 -9.82 -10.20
C SER A 163 -5.68 -8.46 -10.58
N ILE A 164 -6.89 -8.19 -10.15
CA ILE A 164 -7.65 -7.00 -10.53
C ILE A 164 -8.00 -6.21 -9.27
N MET A 165 -7.77 -4.91 -9.31
CA MET A 165 -8.26 -3.96 -8.33
C MET A 165 -9.51 -3.29 -8.89
N VAL A 166 -10.54 -3.16 -8.05
CA VAL A 166 -11.80 -2.49 -8.42
C VAL A 166 -12.00 -1.28 -7.51
N ILE A 167 -12.15 -0.11 -8.10
CA ILE A 167 -12.44 1.14 -7.41
C ILE A 167 -13.58 1.82 -8.15
N ASP A 168 -14.65 2.20 -7.44
CA ASP A 168 -15.82 2.89 -7.98
C ASP A 168 -16.34 2.26 -9.31
N ASN A 169 -16.49 0.93 -9.31
CA ASN A 169 -16.90 0.11 -10.45
C ASN A 169 -15.92 0.05 -11.64
N VAL A 170 -14.71 0.61 -11.51
CA VAL A 170 -13.65 0.47 -12.50
C VAL A 170 -12.72 -0.66 -12.09
N ALA A 171 -12.62 -1.69 -12.91
CA ALA A 171 -11.72 -2.83 -12.72
C ALA A 171 -10.42 -2.62 -13.49
N LYS A 172 -9.27 -2.72 -12.82
CA LYS A 172 -7.96 -2.52 -13.43
C LYS A 172 -6.92 -3.51 -12.93
N HIS A 173 -6.16 -4.07 -13.87
CA HIS A 173 -4.94 -4.79 -13.57
C HIS A 173 -3.78 -3.80 -13.47
N LEU A 174 -2.98 -3.88 -12.40
CA LEU A 174 -1.75 -3.12 -12.24
C LEU A 174 -0.58 -4.07 -12.52
N PRO A 175 0.16 -3.89 -13.64
CA PRO A 175 1.22 -4.82 -14.04
C PRO A 175 2.47 -4.71 -13.16
N ALA A 176 3.19 -5.82 -12.99
CA ALA A 176 4.50 -5.85 -12.35
C ALA A 176 5.59 -5.47 -13.38
N ASP A 177 5.60 -4.20 -13.78
CA ASP A 177 6.53 -3.64 -14.75
C ASP A 177 7.39 -2.49 -14.17
N GLY A 178 7.37 -2.31 -12.85
CA GLY A 178 8.05 -1.22 -12.14
C GLY A 178 7.28 0.09 -12.12
N SER A 179 6.10 0.16 -12.72
CA SER A 179 5.27 1.37 -12.70
C SER A 179 4.74 1.67 -11.30
N VAL A 180 4.67 2.95 -10.99
CA VAL A 180 4.09 3.49 -9.76
C VAL A 180 2.66 3.97 -10.06
N TRP A 181 1.73 3.59 -9.21
CA TRP A 181 0.34 3.97 -9.32
C TRP A 181 -0.14 4.64 -8.04
N ILE A 182 -0.88 5.73 -8.16
CA ILE A 182 -1.67 6.29 -7.07
C ILE A 182 -3.10 5.84 -7.24
N THR A 183 -3.71 5.35 -6.15
CA THR A 183 -5.14 5.11 -6.08
C THR A 183 -5.77 6.01 -5.05
N THR A 184 -6.92 6.58 -5.39
CA THR A 184 -7.69 7.44 -4.50
C THR A 184 -9.06 6.82 -4.29
N VAL A 185 -9.25 6.17 -3.17
CA VAL A 185 -10.51 5.46 -2.88
C VAL A 185 -11.42 6.34 -2.05
N SER A 186 -12.45 6.93 -2.65
CA SER A 186 -13.54 7.57 -1.91
C SER A 186 -14.57 6.56 -1.44
N TYR A 187 -14.71 5.48 -2.17
CA TYR A 187 -15.62 4.37 -1.93
C TYR A 187 -14.87 3.05 -2.12
N THR A 188 -15.42 2.02 -1.58
CA THR A 188 -15.00 0.65 -1.49
C THR A 188 -14.13 0.12 -2.63
N HIS A 189 -13.05 -0.54 -2.28
CA HIS A 189 -12.25 -1.21 -3.26
C HIS A 189 -12.07 -2.70 -2.98
N LEU A 190 -12.05 -3.49 -4.03
CA LEU A 190 -11.98 -4.93 -3.99
C LEU A 190 -10.82 -5.41 -4.86
N THR A 191 -10.02 -6.34 -4.36
CA THR A 191 -9.09 -7.11 -5.18
C THR A 191 -9.74 -8.44 -5.51
N LEU A 192 -9.99 -8.72 -6.78
CA LEU A 192 -10.58 -9.99 -7.19
C LEU A 192 -9.54 -11.13 -7.15
N PRO A 193 -9.99 -12.37 -6.88
CA PRO A 193 -9.08 -13.50 -6.81
C PRO A 193 -8.45 -13.80 -8.17
N THR A 194 -7.15 -14.08 -8.14
CA THR A 194 -6.44 -14.53 -9.33
C THR A 194 -6.82 -15.97 -9.64
N LYS A 195 -7.55 -16.19 -10.72
CA LYS A 195 -7.77 -17.52 -11.25
C LYS A 195 -6.50 -17.97 -11.96
N ARG A 196 -5.80 -18.95 -11.43
CA ARG A 196 -4.78 -19.64 -12.19
C ARG A 196 -5.51 -20.45 -13.26
N ILE A 197 -5.39 -20.06 -14.51
CA ILE A 197 -5.78 -20.92 -15.63
C ILE A 197 -4.67 -21.97 -15.71
N VAL A 198 -5.04 -23.21 -15.51
CA VAL A 198 -4.20 -24.38 -15.77
C VAL A 198 -4.25 -24.64 -17.24
#